data_0e4c49d2f82d28f611aa78a8d6d17693
#
_entry.id   0e4c49d2f82d28f611aa78a8d6d17693
#
_cell.length_a   1.000
_cell.length_b   1.000
_cell.length_c   1.000
_cell.angle_alpha   90.00
_cell.angle_beta   90.00
_cell.angle_gamma   90.00
#
_symmetry.space_group_name_H-M   'P 1'
#
loop_
_entity.id
_entity.type
_entity.pdbx_description
1 polymer ?
#
loop_
_entity_poly.entity_id
_entity_poly.type
_entity_poly.pdbx_seq_one_letter_code
_entity_poly.pdbx_strand_id
1 'polypeptide(L)'
;MDCQGWRLIVLDSAIPGNESGTLNEEQLEWLREVLKTKAPKGSLVFLHHPVFWNEKGNISMGLTNGTEVMDILTGGDVAAVFCGHTHKNSIQVYKGIIQCTGDSAAFSIAVTKEGILQFTDKAGYVSVEIQDGADIFVHHDIIGKQQAVFSVPVSEFAQKLAQMDTVVQ
;
A
#
# COMPACT_ATOMS: atom_id res chain seq x y z
N MET A 1 1.46 -6.32 -17.96
CA MET A 1 0.26 -6.74 -18.72
C MET A 1 -0.40 -5.50 -19.28
N ASP A 2 -0.83 -5.51 -20.54
CA ASP A 2 -1.49 -4.37 -21.17
C ASP A 2 -2.99 -4.64 -21.26
N CYS A 3 -3.80 -3.65 -20.88
CA CYS A 3 -5.25 -3.73 -20.88
C CYS A 3 -5.85 -2.41 -21.40
N GLN A 4 -6.48 -2.44 -22.54
CA GLN A 4 -7.17 -1.27 -23.17
C GLN A 4 -6.33 0.01 -23.23
N GLY A 5 -5.02 -0.13 -23.45
CA GLY A 5 -4.07 0.98 -23.51
C GLY A 5 -3.42 1.36 -22.17
N TRP A 6 -3.85 0.75 -21.07
CA TRP A 6 -3.19 0.85 -19.78
C TRP A 6 -2.15 -0.25 -19.60
N ARG A 7 -1.02 0.07 -19.00
CA ARG A 7 -0.06 -0.90 -18.51
C ARG A 7 -0.34 -1.20 -17.03
N LEU A 8 -0.55 -2.49 -16.72
CA LEU A 8 -0.69 -2.95 -15.34
C LEU A 8 0.63 -3.56 -14.89
N ILE A 9 1.23 -3.01 -13.85
CA ILE A 9 2.49 -3.40 -13.24
C ILE A 9 2.19 -3.97 -11.85
N VAL A 10 2.61 -5.20 -11.59
CA VAL A 10 2.49 -5.84 -10.27
C VAL A 10 3.89 -6.08 -9.74
N LEU A 11 4.15 -5.65 -8.50
CA LEU A 11 5.45 -5.75 -7.83
C LEU A 11 5.30 -6.59 -6.56
N ASP A 12 6.28 -7.42 -6.29
CA ASP A 12 6.37 -8.17 -5.04
C ASP A 12 7.25 -7.42 -4.05
N SER A 13 6.61 -6.90 -3.01
CA SER A 13 7.28 -6.15 -1.95
C SER A 13 7.48 -6.95 -0.67
N ALA A 14 7.15 -8.25 -0.65
CA ALA A 14 7.24 -9.07 0.54
C ALA A 14 8.70 -9.44 0.87
N ILE A 15 9.04 -9.36 2.16
CA ILE A 15 10.27 -9.90 2.73
C ILE A 15 9.87 -11.08 3.62
N PRO A 16 10.31 -12.32 3.35
CA PRO A 16 9.97 -13.46 4.19
C PRO A 16 10.33 -13.21 5.67
N GLY A 17 9.34 -13.39 6.56
CA GLY A 17 9.53 -13.20 8.01
C GLY A 17 9.65 -11.74 8.46
N ASN A 18 9.33 -10.76 7.64
CA ASN A 18 9.39 -9.34 7.98
C ASN A 18 8.08 -8.64 7.63
N GLU A 19 7.64 -7.69 8.46
CA GLU A 19 6.46 -6.87 8.20
C GLU A 19 6.75 -5.69 7.26
N SER A 20 8.02 -5.28 7.13
CA SER A 20 8.43 -4.24 6.18
C SER A 20 8.51 -4.80 4.77
N GLY A 21 8.23 -3.94 3.78
CA GLY A 21 8.39 -4.26 2.38
C GLY A 21 9.66 -3.67 1.77
N THR A 22 10.13 -4.29 0.70
CA THR A 22 11.19 -3.74 -0.16
C THR A 22 11.04 -4.26 -1.59
N LEU A 23 11.56 -3.53 -2.56
CA LEU A 23 11.78 -4.06 -3.91
C LEU A 23 13.28 -4.37 -4.05
N ASN A 24 13.61 -5.58 -4.47
CA ASN A 24 15.00 -5.94 -4.75
C ASN A 24 15.51 -5.29 -6.02
N GLU A 25 16.84 -5.28 -6.23
CA GLU A 25 17.46 -4.60 -7.36
C GLU A 25 16.98 -5.14 -8.71
N GLU A 26 16.71 -6.43 -8.83
CA GLU A 26 16.19 -7.04 -10.06
C GLU A 26 14.83 -6.44 -10.45
N GLN A 27 13.92 -6.26 -9.47
CA GLN A 27 12.63 -5.61 -9.71
C GLN A 27 12.79 -4.12 -10.04
N LEU A 28 13.72 -3.42 -9.38
CA LEU A 28 13.99 -2.01 -9.64
C LEU A 28 14.54 -1.80 -11.06
N GLU A 29 15.49 -2.61 -11.49
CA GLU A 29 16.03 -2.57 -12.84
C GLU A 29 14.95 -2.89 -13.89
N TRP A 30 14.15 -3.94 -13.65
CA TRP A 30 13.03 -4.28 -14.51
C TRP A 30 12.00 -3.15 -14.59
N LEU A 31 11.68 -2.51 -13.47
CA LEU A 31 10.72 -1.41 -13.42
C LEU A 31 11.24 -0.19 -14.19
N ARG A 32 12.52 0.16 -14.03
CA ARG A 32 13.18 1.23 -14.80
C ARG A 32 13.09 0.94 -16.31
N GLU A 33 13.35 -0.31 -16.72
CA GLU A 33 13.30 -0.70 -18.13
C GLU A 33 11.88 -0.63 -18.71
N VAL A 34 10.90 -1.16 -17.97
CA VAL A 34 9.48 -1.15 -18.39
C VAL A 34 8.96 0.28 -18.56
N LEU A 35 9.37 1.21 -17.70
CA LEU A 35 8.91 2.60 -17.71
C LEU A 35 9.64 3.51 -18.73
N LYS A 36 10.68 3.03 -19.39
CA LYS A 36 11.32 3.77 -20.51
C LYS A 36 10.37 4.02 -21.68
N THR A 37 9.44 3.11 -21.91
CA THR A 37 8.42 3.25 -22.95
C THR A 37 7.09 3.61 -22.32
N LYS A 38 6.42 4.65 -22.85
CA LYS A 38 5.09 5.06 -22.35
C LYS A 38 3.99 4.15 -22.88
N ALA A 39 3.06 3.79 -22.03
CA ALA A 39 1.81 3.17 -22.46
C ALA A 39 0.83 4.22 -23.00
N PRO A 40 -0.07 3.87 -23.92
CA PRO A 40 -1.00 4.84 -24.54
C PRO A 40 -1.82 5.68 -23.56
N LYS A 41 -2.26 5.08 -22.43
CA LYS A 41 -3.03 5.75 -21.39
C LYS A 41 -2.26 5.93 -20.08
N GLY A 42 -1.06 5.37 -19.96
CA GLY A 42 -0.25 5.39 -18.75
C GLY A 42 -0.17 4.04 -18.04
N SER A 43 0.46 4.03 -16.86
CA SER A 43 0.71 2.83 -16.08
C SER A 43 0.01 2.89 -14.71
N LEU A 44 -0.52 1.75 -14.27
CA LEU A 44 -1.06 1.53 -12.94
C LEU A 44 -0.19 0.51 -12.23
N VAL A 45 0.23 0.81 -11.00
CA VAL A 45 1.15 -0.02 -10.22
C VAL A 45 0.41 -0.62 -9.02
N PHE A 46 0.62 -1.90 -8.78
CA PHE A 46 0.01 -2.67 -7.70
C PHE A 46 1.11 -3.35 -6.88
N LEU A 47 1.07 -3.19 -5.57
CA LEU A 47 1.96 -3.88 -4.62
C LEU A 47 1.31 -3.92 -3.23
N HIS A 48 1.86 -4.73 -2.31
CA HIS A 48 1.28 -4.85 -0.98
C HIS A 48 1.58 -3.63 -0.09
N HIS A 49 2.86 -3.25 0.05
CA HIS A 49 3.25 -2.16 0.96
C HIS A 49 3.15 -0.79 0.28
N PRO A 50 2.70 0.26 0.97
CA PRO A 50 2.73 1.62 0.46
C PRO A 50 4.14 2.04 0.04
N VAL A 51 4.27 2.65 -1.15
CA VAL A 51 5.55 3.22 -1.61
C VAL A 51 5.90 4.45 -0.78
N PHE A 52 4.90 5.30 -0.56
CA PHE A 52 5.03 6.51 0.24
C PHE A 52 4.26 6.36 1.55
N TRP A 53 4.94 6.58 2.68
CA TRP A 53 4.36 6.53 4.01
C TRP A 53 4.82 7.74 4.82
N ASN A 54 3.90 8.59 5.24
CA ASN A 54 4.17 9.82 5.99
C ASN A 54 3.31 9.93 7.25
N GLU A 55 3.10 8.83 7.95
CA GLU A 55 2.51 8.94 9.29
C GLU A 55 3.63 9.13 10.33
N LYS A 56 3.40 10.07 11.24
CA LYS A 56 4.28 10.29 12.39
C LYS A 56 4.10 9.12 13.36
N GLY A 57 5.06 8.24 13.41
CA GLY A 57 5.06 7.09 14.31
C GLY A 57 6.36 6.29 14.22
N ASN A 58 6.57 5.41 15.17
CA ASN A 58 7.79 4.59 15.27
C ASN A 58 7.78 3.35 14.38
N ILE A 59 6.71 3.10 13.63
CA ILE A 59 6.56 1.92 12.76
C ILE A 59 6.41 2.43 11.34
N SER A 60 7.36 2.10 10.48
CA SER A 60 7.23 2.34 9.04
C SER A 60 6.35 1.24 8.44
N MET A 61 5.25 1.65 7.85
CA MET A 61 4.31 0.75 7.15
C MET A 61 4.53 0.78 5.62
N GLY A 62 5.54 1.49 5.16
CA GLY A 62 5.90 1.60 3.75
C GLY A 62 7.10 0.76 3.34
N LEU A 63 7.49 0.89 2.09
CA LEU A 63 8.72 0.27 1.59
C LEU A 63 9.95 0.88 2.26
N THR A 64 10.93 0.04 2.59
CA THR A 64 12.23 0.48 3.13
C THR A 64 13.02 1.32 2.13
N ASN A 65 12.85 1.04 0.84
CA ASN A 65 13.44 1.80 -0.28
C ASN A 65 12.40 2.62 -1.06
N GLY A 66 11.32 3.04 -0.41
CA GLY A 66 10.20 3.74 -1.05
C GLY A 66 10.58 5.03 -1.76
N THR A 67 11.60 5.76 -1.28
CA THR A 67 12.10 6.97 -1.96
C THR A 67 12.65 6.65 -3.34
N GLU A 68 13.48 5.61 -3.46
CA GLU A 68 14.04 5.18 -4.73
C GLU A 68 12.95 4.68 -5.69
N VAL A 69 12.03 3.86 -5.18
CA VAL A 69 10.88 3.38 -5.97
C VAL A 69 10.07 4.57 -6.49
N MET A 70 9.79 5.55 -5.63
CA MET A 70 9.03 6.74 -6.02
C MET A 70 9.75 7.57 -7.09
N ASP A 71 11.07 7.68 -7.02
CA ASP A 71 11.85 8.39 -8.04
C ASP A 71 11.79 7.67 -9.39
N ILE A 72 11.78 6.33 -9.41
CA ILE A 72 11.58 5.55 -10.63
C ILE A 72 10.17 5.78 -11.19
N LEU A 73 9.14 5.69 -10.35
CA LEU A 73 7.75 5.87 -10.77
C LEU A 73 7.49 7.26 -11.35
N THR A 74 8.03 8.30 -10.72
CA THR A 74 7.89 9.70 -11.19
C THR A 74 8.64 9.98 -12.48
N GLY A 75 9.66 9.19 -12.83
CA GLY A 75 10.36 9.26 -14.11
C GLY A 75 9.60 8.62 -15.26
N GLY A 76 8.53 7.86 -14.98
CA GLY A 76 7.73 7.14 -15.97
C GLY A 76 6.40 7.80 -16.33
N ASP A 77 5.42 6.96 -16.66
CA ASP A 77 4.05 7.34 -17.05
C ASP A 77 3.02 6.82 -16.03
N VAL A 78 3.43 6.68 -14.77
CA VAL A 78 2.59 6.12 -13.70
C VAL A 78 1.52 7.13 -13.28
N ALA A 79 0.25 6.76 -13.45
CA ALA A 79 -0.91 7.57 -13.05
C ALA A 79 -1.31 7.31 -11.59
N ALA A 80 -1.28 6.05 -11.15
CA ALA A 80 -1.66 5.68 -9.80
C ALA A 80 -0.92 4.43 -9.30
N VAL A 81 -0.80 4.35 -7.96
CA VAL A 81 -0.30 3.21 -7.20
C VAL A 81 -1.42 2.71 -6.29
N PHE A 82 -1.66 1.41 -6.29
CA PHE A 82 -2.63 0.74 -5.42
C PHE A 82 -1.92 -0.21 -4.48
N CYS A 83 -2.17 -0.07 -3.18
CA CYS A 83 -1.52 -0.86 -2.15
C CYS A 83 -2.49 -1.20 -1.00
N GLY A 84 -2.03 -2.01 -0.06
CA GLY A 84 -2.78 -2.45 1.12
C GLY A 84 -1.95 -2.28 2.39
N HIS A 85 -1.75 -3.38 3.11
CA HIS A 85 -0.89 -3.52 4.30
C HIS A 85 -1.39 -2.81 5.56
N THR A 86 -1.79 -1.56 5.45
CA THR A 86 -2.11 -0.72 6.62
C THR A 86 -3.49 -0.99 7.21
N HIS A 87 -4.32 -1.79 6.53
CA HIS A 87 -5.72 -2.04 6.90
C HIS A 87 -6.51 -0.75 7.12
N LYS A 88 -6.25 0.24 6.27
CA LYS A 88 -6.82 1.58 6.39
C LYS A 88 -6.97 2.22 5.01
N ASN A 89 -8.14 2.72 4.72
CA ASN A 89 -8.36 3.48 3.49
C ASN A 89 -7.64 4.81 3.54
N SER A 90 -6.80 5.08 2.55
CA SER A 90 -6.17 6.39 2.40
C SER A 90 -5.88 6.73 0.94
N ILE A 91 -5.85 8.02 0.64
CA ILE A 91 -5.40 8.57 -0.63
C ILE A 91 -4.31 9.60 -0.32
N GLN A 92 -3.18 9.45 -0.96
CA GLN A 92 -2.05 10.36 -0.86
C GLN A 92 -1.59 10.76 -2.25
N VAL A 93 -1.10 11.98 -2.40
CA VAL A 93 -0.51 12.46 -3.66
C VAL A 93 0.93 12.85 -3.40
N TYR A 94 1.83 12.25 -4.14
CA TYR A 94 3.25 12.55 -4.07
C TYR A 94 3.84 12.75 -5.45
N LYS A 95 4.44 13.94 -5.70
CA LYS A 95 5.00 14.31 -7.01
C LYS A 95 4.05 14.07 -8.20
N GLY A 96 2.73 14.25 -7.99
CA GLY A 96 1.72 14.07 -9.01
C GLY A 96 1.18 12.64 -9.17
N ILE A 97 1.76 11.65 -8.51
CA ILE A 97 1.27 10.27 -8.49
C ILE A 97 0.29 10.10 -7.32
N ILE A 98 -0.87 9.53 -7.62
CA ILE A 98 -1.86 9.15 -6.61
C ILE A 98 -1.51 7.78 -6.05
N GLN A 99 -1.37 7.67 -4.74
CA GLN A 99 -1.30 6.40 -4.03
C GLN A 99 -2.61 6.16 -3.29
N CYS A 100 -3.29 5.07 -3.64
CA CYS A 100 -4.48 4.59 -2.94
C CYS A 100 -4.13 3.37 -2.09
N THR A 101 -4.39 3.45 -0.79
CA THR A 101 -4.27 2.30 0.11
C THR A 101 -5.67 1.79 0.44
N GLY A 102 -5.89 0.51 0.24
CA GLY A 102 -7.15 -0.16 0.55
C GLY A 102 -7.18 -0.72 1.97
N ASP A 103 -8.39 -0.80 2.50
CA ASP A 103 -8.68 -1.55 3.72
C ASP A 103 -8.46 -3.06 3.49
N SER A 104 -8.44 -3.83 4.55
CA SER A 104 -8.30 -5.28 4.48
C SER A 104 -9.64 -5.96 4.24
N ALA A 105 -9.64 -7.03 3.46
CA ALA A 105 -10.81 -7.89 3.30
C ALA A 105 -11.10 -8.79 4.53
N ALA A 106 -10.22 -8.79 5.53
CA ALA A 106 -10.34 -9.60 6.73
C ALA A 106 -10.80 -8.80 7.97
N PHE A 107 -10.10 -7.69 8.29
CA PHE A 107 -10.38 -6.83 9.43
C PHE A 107 -9.73 -5.48 9.24
N SER A 108 -10.27 -4.43 9.85
CA SER A 108 -9.63 -3.12 9.89
C SER A 108 -8.96 -2.86 11.23
N ILE A 109 -8.02 -1.93 11.21
CA ILE A 109 -7.28 -1.48 12.38
C ILE A 109 -7.60 -0.02 12.64
N ALA A 110 -7.91 0.31 13.89
CA ALA A 110 -8.12 1.68 14.36
C ALA A 110 -7.31 1.92 15.64
N VAL A 111 -6.84 3.16 15.83
CA VAL A 111 -6.21 3.57 17.09
C VAL A 111 -7.07 4.65 17.73
N THR A 112 -7.49 4.43 18.97
CA THR A 112 -8.28 5.42 19.73
C THR A 112 -7.38 6.56 20.22
N LYS A 113 -7.99 7.65 20.65
CA LYS A 113 -7.26 8.82 21.24
C LYS A 113 -6.48 8.44 22.51
N GLU A 114 -6.94 7.39 23.20
CA GLU A 114 -6.31 6.86 24.42
C GLU A 114 -5.16 5.90 24.10
N GLY A 115 -4.80 5.70 22.83
CA GLY A 115 -3.72 4.82 22.43
C GLY A 115 -4.06 3.33 22.50
N ILE A 116 -5.35 2.98 22.29
CA ILE A 116 -5.80 1.59 22.19
C ILE A 116 -5.89 1.22 20.71
N LEU A 117 -5.17 0.17 20.32
CA LEU A 117 -5.29 -0.48 19.02
C LEU A 117 -6.52 -1.38 19.04
N GLN A 118 -7.41 -1.18 18.09
CA GLN A 118 -8.64 -1.95 17.93
C GLN A 118 -8.61 -2.70 16.60
N PHE A 119 -8.83 -3.99 16.64
CA PHE A 119 -9.13 -4.83 15.49
C PHE A 119 -10.64 -4.92 15.37
N THR A 120 -11.19 -4.55 14.23
CA THR A 120 -12.64 -4.44 14.05
C THR A 120 -13.14 -5.43 12.99
N ASP A 121 -14.43 -5.76 13.04
CA ASP A 121 -15.13 -6.59 12.05
C ASP A 121 -15.37 -5.86 10.71
N LYS A 122 -14.92 -4.61 10.61
CA LYS A 122 -14.93 -3.87 9.35
C LYS A 122 -13.94 -4.49 8.40
N ALA A 123 -14.39 -4.82 7.21
CA ALA A 123 -13.57 -5.22 6.08
C ALA A 123 -13.83 -4.26 4.91
N GLY A 124 -12.95 -4.24 3.93
CA GLY A 124 -13.16 -3.40 2.76
C GLY A 124 -12.25 -3.78 1.60
N TYR A 125 -12.55 -3.20 0.46
CA TYR A 125 -11.72 -3.29 -0.74
C TYR A 125 -11.81 -1.99 -1.54
N VAL A 126 -10.90 -1.85 -2.47
CA VAL A 126 -10.90 -0.74 -3.44
C VAL A 126 -11.37 -1.26 -4.78
N SER A 127 -12.40 -0.63 -5.34
CA SER A 127 -12.78 -0.80 -6.73
C SER A 127 -12.34 0.42 -7.54
N VAL A 128 -11.84 0.17 -8.74
CA VAL A 128 -11.32 1.21 -9.64
C VAL A 128 -12.06 1.13 -10.96
N GLU A 129 -12.73 2.22 -11.31
CA GLU A 129 -13.35 2.40 -12.59
C GLU A 129 -12.51 3.36 -13.43
N ILE A 130 -12.20 2.97 -14.66
CA ILE A 130 -11.44 3.79 -15.61
C ILE A 130 -12.32 4.03 -16.83
N GLN A 131 -12.64 5.29 -17.09
CA GLN A 131 -13.45 5.70 -18.21
C GLN A 131 -12.61 5.97 -19.49
N ASP A 132 -13.26 6.07 -20.63
CA ASP A 132 -12.61 6.23 -21.94
C ASP A 132 -11.70 7.47 -22.02
N GLY A 133 -12.03 8.54 -21.26
CA GLY A 133 -11.21 9.76 -21.12
C GLY A 133 -9.96 9.60 -20.27
N ALA A 134 -9.64 8.39 -19.81
CA ALA A 134 -8.58 8.09 -18.83
C ALA A 134 -8.85 8.67 -17.43
N ASP A 135 -10.06 9.08 -17.12
CA ASP A 135 -10.48 9.44 -15.77
C ASP A 135 -10.51 8.20 -14.87
N ILE A 136 -9.91 8.31 -13.70
CA ILE A 136 -9.80 7.22 -12.74
C ILE A 136 -10.69 7.54 -11.54
N PHE A 137 -11.71 6.71 -11.32
CA PHE A 137 -12.57 6.78 -10.14
C PHE A 137 -12.19 5.69 -9.16
N VAL A 138 -11.94 6.06 -7.91
CA VAL A 138 -11.56 5.14 -6.85
C VAL A 138 -12.67 5.10 -5.81
N HIS A 139 -13.21 3.91 -5.56
CA HIS A 139 -14.24 3.67 -4.57
C HIS A 139 -13.68 2.80 -3.45
N HIS A 140 -13.92 3.20 -2.21
CA HIS A 140 -13.63 2.42 -1.03
C HIS A 140 -14.91 1.76 -0.53
N ASP A 141 -15.06 0.48 -0.83
CA ASP A 141 -16.21 -0.30 -0.44
C ASP A 141 -16.00 -0.91 0.95
N ILE A 142 -16.94 -0.69 1.86
CA ILE A 142 -16.83 -1.11 3.26
C ILE A 142 -17.89 -2.19 3.54
N ILE A 143 -17.47 -3.25 4.23
CA ILE A 143 -18.30 -4.36 4.69
C ILE A 143 -18.16 -4.47 6.22
N GLY A 144 -19.25 -4.78 6.92
CA GLY A 144 -19.26 -4.92 8.36
C GLY A 144 -19.63 -3.64 9.11
N LYS A 145 -19.65 -3.70 10.45
CA LYS A 145 -20.19 -2.67 11.32
C LYS A 145 -19.17 -1.84 12.07
N GLN A 146 -17.89 -2.12 11.87
CA GLN A 146 -16.77 -1.47 12.59
C GLN A 146 -16.86 -1.66 14.12
N GLN A 147 -17.30 -2.84 14.56
CA GLN A 147 -17.29 -3.20 15.97
C GLN A 147 -15.92 -3.76 16.35
N ALA A 148 -15.36 -3.31 17.47
CA ALA A 148 -14.11 -3.86 17.99
C ALA A 148 -14.33 -5.32 18.42
N VAL A 149 -13.58 -6.25 17.81
CA VAL A 149 -13.53 -7.67 18.16
C VAL A 149 -12.37 -7.99 19.08
N PHE A 150 -11.31 -7.19 19.01
CA PHE A 150 -10.14 -7.28 19.88
C PHE A 150 -9.56 -5.90 20.11
N SER A 151 -9.02 -5.65 21.30
CA SER A 151 -8.39 -4.36 21.63
C SER A 151 -7.17 -4.60 22.50
N VAL A 152 -6.09 -3.84 22.27
CA VAL A 152 -4.84 -3.93 23.01
C VAL A 152 -4.18 -2.54 23.07
N PRO A 153 -3.51 -2.16 24.19
CA PRO A 153 -2.70 -0.94 24.20
C PRO A 153 -1.62 -0.98 23.10
N VAL A 154 -1.43 0.11 22.38
CA VAL A 154 -0.40 0.22 21.31
C VAL A 154 0.99 -0.14 21.84
N SER A 155 1.31 0.27 23.08
CA SER A 155 2.60 -0.06 23.72
C SER A 155 2.81 -1.56 23.94
N GLU A 156 1.75 -2.28 24.34
CA GLU A 156 1.81 -3.74 24.52
C GLU A 156 1.91 -4.47 23.19
N PHE A 157 1.18 -4.02 22.17
CA PHE A 157 1.25 -4.58 20.82
C PHE A 157 2.65 -4.41 20.23
N ALA A 158 3.24 -3.22 20.32
CA ALA A 158 4.60 -2.94 19.85
C ALA A 158 5.66 -3.81 20.56
N GLN A 159 5.51 -4.04 21.87
CA GLN A 159 6.41 -4.94 22.61
C GLN A 159 6.31 -6.40 22.12
N LYS A 160 5.10 -6.87 21.84
CA LYS A 160 4.91 -8.24 21.30
C LYS A 160 5.50 -8.39 19.91
N LEU A 161 5.33 -7.42 19.02
CA LEU A 161 5.96 -7.43 17.70
C LEU A 161 7.49 -7.51 17.81
N ALA A 162 8.11 -6.64 18.62
CA ALA A 162 9.56 -6.63 18.82
C ALA A 162 10.11 -7.97 19.39
N GLN A 163 9.29 -8.73 20.14
CA GLN A 163 9.67 -10.06 20.64
C GLN A 163 9.55 -11.14 19.55
N MET A 164 8.62 -11.00 18.60
CA MET A 164 8.49 -11.95 17.49
C MET A 164 9.66 -11.84 16.52
N ASP A 165 10.16 -10.64 16.26
CA ASP A 165 11.32 -10.41 15.39
C ASP A 165 12.62 -11.04 15.94
N THR A 166 12.70 -11.27 17.26
CA THR A 166 13.87 -11.90 17.91
C THR A 166 13.86 -13.43 17.86
N VAL A 167 12.75 -14.06 17.52
CA VAL A 167 12.60 -15.53 17.49
C VAL A 167 12.91 -16.12 16.09
N VAL A 168 13.01 -15.29 15.07
CA VAL A 168 13.21 -15.70 13.67
C VAL A 168 14.67 -15.57 13.21
N GLN A 169 15.58 -15.23 14.11
CA GLN A 169 17.03 -15.25 13.87
C GLN A 169 17.63 -16.61 14.37
#